data_aeeadb3a7c0b7177cf6770f260fde76c
#
_entry.id   aeeadb3a7c0b7177cf6770f260fde76c
#
_cell.length_a   1.000
_cell.length_b   1.000
_cell.length_c   1.000
_cell.angle_alpha   90.00
_cell.angle_beta   90.00
_cell.angle_gamma   90.00
#
_symmetry.space_group_name_H-M   'P 1'
#
loop_
_entity.id
_entity.type
_entity.pdbx_description
1 polymer ?
#
loop_
_entity_poly.entity_id
_entity_poly.type
_entity_poly.pdbx_seq_one_letter_code
_entity_poly.pdbx_strand_id
1 'polypeptide(L)'
;MRDNDTVSEINLGMPEVAASPFPRKQTRRIMVGDVPVGGGARVSVQSMTTTKTHDIGATLQQIAELTAAGCDIVRVACPTDKDADALPIIAKQSRIPVIADIHFKPKYVFQAIEAGCGAVRVNPGNIRKFDDQVKDICKAASDHGVSLRIGVNAGSLDPRLLKKYGRATPEALVESAIWEASLFEENDFHDFKISVKHHDVLTMIQAYRMLSEAGDWPLHLGVTEAGPAFQGTIKSVSAFSVLLAEGIGDTIRVSLSAPPVEEVKVGTKMLEFMGLREKTLEIVSCPSCGRAQVDVWTLAEDVTEGLKDLTVPLRVAVMGCVVNGPGEAREADLGVASGNGKGQIFIRGEVVETVPEDQIVETLIRRANALAEELGLEPGSGAVEVAPITAPDVKLPGIDF
;
A
#
# COMPACT_ATOMS: atom_id res chain seq x y z
N MET A 1 -37.47 -25.16 -33.23
CA MET A 1 -36.90 -25.26 -31.90
C MET A 1 -35.41 -25.48 -32.10
N ARG A 2 -34.61 -24.48 -31.89
CA ARG A 2 -33.14 -24.57 -31.95
C ARG A 2 -32.66 -24.41 -30.51
N ASP A 3 -32.01 -25.45 -30.00
CA ASP A 3 -31.42 -25.47 -28.69
C ASP A 3 -30.34 -24.40 -28.61
N ASN A 4 -30.48 -23.53 -27.65
CA ASN A 4 -29.42 -22.60 -27.22
C ASN A 4 -28.38 -23.44 -26.46
N ASP A 5 -27.31 -23.81 -27.13
CA ASP A 5 -26.10 -24.27 -26.46
C ASP A 5 -25.54 -23.09 -25.67
N THR A 6 -25.80 -23.10 -24.38
CA THR A 6 -25.06 -22.26 -23.41
C THR A 6 -23.62 -22.75 -23.40
N VAL A 7 -22.74 -21.95 -24.00
CA VAL A 7 -21.30 -22.10 -23.81
C VAL A 7 -21.07 -21.92 -22.31
N SER A 8 -20.80 -23.01 -21.61
CA SER A 8 -20.33 -22.97 -20.24
C SER A 8 -18.99 -22.30 -20.26
N GLU A 9 -18.90 -21.12 -19.60
CA GLU A 9 -17.63 -20.48 -19.34
C GLU A 9 -16.69 -21.49 -18.68
N ILE A 10 -15.62 -21.84 -19.37
CA ILE A 10 -14.58 -22.71 -18.83
C ILE A 10 -13.86 -21.89 -17.75
N ASN A 11 -14.21 -22.19 -16.51
CA ASN A 11 -13.47 -21.67 -15.36
C ASN A 11 -12.08 -22.34 -15.38
N LEU A 12 -11.06 -21.60 -15.81
CA LEU A 12 -9.68 -22.07 -16.03
C LEU A 12 -8.93 -22.34 -14.72
N GLY A 13 -9.62 -22.63 -13.62
CA GLY A 13 -9.00 -23.07 -12.39
C GLY A 13 -8.27 -21.97 -11.62
N MET A 14 -8.45 -20.70 -12.01
CA MET A 14 -8.09 -19.58 -11.15
C MET A 14 -8.94 -19.69 -9.89
N PRO A 15 -8.36 -19.79 -8.68
CA PRO A 15 -9.18 -19.75 -7.50
C PRO A 15 -9.98 -18.47 -7.56
N GLU A 16 -11.32 -18.57 -7.49
CA GLU A 16 -12.15 -17.39 -7.23
C GLU A 16 -11.48 -16.65 -6.09
N VAL A 17 -11.17 -15.37 -6.29
CA VAL A 17 -10.73 -14.52 -5.19
C VAL A 17 -11.87 -14.60 -4.19
N ALA A 18 -11.70 -15.44 -3.18
CA ALA A 18 -12.71 -15.62 -2.16
C ALA A 18 -13.05 -14.23 -1.64
N ALA A 19 -14.30 -13.82 -1.79
CA ALA A 19 -14.76 -12.57 -1.23
C ALA A 19 -14.27 -12.56 0.22
N SER A 20 -13.65 -11.45 0.65
CA SER A 20 -13.14 -11.35 2.02
C SER A 20 -14.18 -11.97 2.95
N PRO A 21 -13.84 -12.97 3.78
CA PRO A 21 -14.81 -13.66 4.63
C PRO A 21 -15.49 -12.70 5.62
N PHE A 22 -15.01 -11.47 5.69
CA PHE A 22 -15.50 -10.43 6.58
C PHE A 22 -16.03 -9.25 5.76
N PRO A 23 -17.30 -8.85 5.95
CA PRO A 23 -17.85 -7.68 5.28
C PRO A 23 -17.11 -6.44 5.76
N ARG A 24 -16.69 -5.59 4.82
CA ARG A 24 -16.06 -4.31 5.15
C ARG A 24 -17.08 -3.37 5.80
N LYS A 25 -16.63 -2.64 6.80
CA LYS A 25 -17.44 -1.58 7.41
C LYS A 25 -17.79 -0.54 6.36
N GLN A 26 -19.05 -0.14 6.34
CA GLN A 26 -19.50 0.96 5.48
C GLN A 26 -18.97 2.28 6.03
N THR A 27 -18.16 2.96 5.24
CA THR A 27 -17.65 4.30 5.50
C THR A 27 -18.14 5.24 4.41
N ARG A 28 -18.14 6.55 4.66
CA ARG A 28 -18.39 7.53 3.58
C ARG A 28 -17.28 7.44 2.54
N ARG A 29 -17.59 7.75 1.29
CA ARG A 29 -16.61 7.75 0.20
C ARG A 29 -16.06 9.16 0.01
N ILE A 30 -14.75 9.27 -0.02
CA ILE A 30 -14.04 10.50 -0.39
C ILE A 30 -13.11 10.23 -1.58
N MET A 31 -12.62 11.27 -2.21
CA MET A 31 -11.63 11.16 -3.29
C MET A 31 -10.28 11.73 -2.84
N VAL A 32 -9.20 11.08 -3.25
CA VAL A 32 -7.84 11.62 -3.16
C VAL A 32 -7.32 11.73 -4.59
N GLY A 33 -7.49 12.88 -5.21
CA GLY A 33 -7.37 13.01 -6.65
C GLY A 33 -8.40 12.10 -7.34
N ASP A 34 -7.93 11.15 -8.13
CA ASP A 34 -8.74 10.14 -8.83
C ASP A 34 -8.91 8.82 -8.05
N VAL A 35 -8.24 8.67 -6.90
CA VAL A 35 -8.31 7.47 -6.08
C VAL A 35 -9.44 7.54 -5.06
N PRO A 36 -10.46 6.65 -5.15
CA PRO A 36 -11.53 6.57 -4.16
C PRO A 36 -11.04 5.93 -2.87
N VAL A 37 -11.47 6.47 -1.72
CA VAL A 37 -11.14 5.98 -0.38
C VAL A 37 -12.42 5.88 0.44
N GLY A 38 -12.69 4.73 1.05
CA GLY A 38 -13.95 4.46 1.73
C GLY A 38 -15.09 4.12 0.77
N GLY A 39 -16.31 3.98 1.28
CA GLY A 39 -17.51 3.69 0.49
C GLY A 39 -17.43 2.36 -0.29
N GLY A 40 -16.76 1.35 0.26
CA GLY A 40 -16.58 0.06 -0.40
C GLY A 40 -15.46 0.03 -1.46
N ALA A 41 -14.71 1.10 -1.66
CA ALA A 41 -13.54 1.10 -2.53
C ALA A 41 -12.46 0.13 -2.02
N ARG A 42 -11.58 -0.34 -2.92
CA ARG A 42 -10.45 -1.18 -2.51
C ARG A 42 -9.53 -0.44 -1.54
N VAL A 43 -8.88 -1.18 -0.64
CA VAL A 43 -7.92 -0.60 0.30
C VAL A 43 -6.71 -0.09 -0.48
N SER A 44 -6.41 1.21 -0.35
CA SER A 44 -5.28 1.83 -1.04
C SER A 44 -4.00 1.77 -0.21
N VAL A 45 -2.86 1.57 -0.89
CA VAL A 45 -1.52 1.63 -0.31
C VAL A 45 -0.97 3.03 -0.50
N GLN A 46 -0.64 3.70 0.60
CA GLN A 46 0.01 5.00 0.60
C GLN A 46 1.45 4.87 1.11
N SER A 47 2.39 5.59 0.49
CA SER A 47 3.74 5.79 1.04
C SER A 47 4.09 7.28 1.12
N MET A 48 5.33 7.59 1.47
CA MET A 48 5.81 8.96 1.63
C MET A 48 7.22 9.07 1.11
N THR A 49 7.52 10.15 0.37
CA THR A 49 8.88 10.44 -0.06
C THR A 49 9.81 10.80 1.11
N THR A 50 11.07 10.48 0.97
CA THR A 50 12.15 10.85 1.91
C THR A 50 13.04 11.97 1.36
N THR A 51 12.86 12.33 0.10
CA THR A 51 13.56 13.44 -0.57
C THR A 51 13.13 14.78 0.00
N LYS A 52 13.95 15.80 -0.20
CA LYS A 52 13.53 17.19 0.03
C LYS A 52 12.51 17.56 -1.03
N THR A 53 11.30 17.98 -0.66
CA THR A 53 10.21 18.23 -1.62
C THR A 53 10.58 19.29 -2.65
N HIS A 54 11.36 20.30 -2.28
CA HIS A 54 11.86 21.31 -3.21
C HIS A 54 12.93 20.80 -4.19
N ASP A 55 13.51 19.61 -3.97
CA ASP A 55 14.24 18.90 -5.01
C ASP A 55 13.22 18.12 -5.87
N ILE A 56 12.67 18.83 -6.84
CA ILE A 56 11.58 18.34 -7.68
C ILE A 56 11.99 17.07 -8.45
N GLY A 57 13.22 17.07 -9.01
CA GLY A 57 13.72 15.94 -9.79
C GLY A 57 13.83 14.67 -8.96
N ALA A 58 14.52 14.72 -7.81
CA ALA A 58 14.65 13.59 -6.91
C ALA A 58 13.30 13.13 -6.34
N THR A 59 12.39 14.07 -6.06
CA THR A 59 11.07 13.74 -5.53
C THR A 59 10.20 13.02 -6.58
N LEU A 60 10.17 13.49 -7.83
CA LEU A 60 9.44 12.84 -8.92
C LEU A 60 10.02 11.47 -9.25
N GLN A 61 11.34 11.31 -9.24
CA GLN A 61 11.99 10.01 -9.43
C GLN A 61 11.55 9.02 -8.34
N GLN A 62 11.59 9.42 -7.09
CA GLN A 62 11.14 8.56 -5.99
C GLN A 62 9.64 8.24 -6.06
N ILE A 63 8.79 9.19 -6.49
CA ILE A 63 7.37 8.94 -6.75
C ILE A 63 7.19 7.90 -7.85
N ALA A 64 7.98 7.97 -8.94
CA ALA A 64 7.93 6.98 -10.01
C ALA A 64 8.30 5.57 -9.53
N GLU A 65 9.35 5.45 -8.71
CA GLU A 65 9.75 4.18 -8.08
C GLU A 65 8.66 3.61 -7.17
N LEU A 66 8.02 4.46 -6.35
CA LEU A 66 6.89 4.07 -5.51
C LEU A 66 5.69 3.62 -6.34
N THR A 67 5.40 4.32 -7.43
CA THR A 67 4.31 3.98 -8.36
C THR A 67 4.56 2.60 -8.99
N ALA A 68 5.78 2.36 -9.48
CA ALA A 68 6.17 1.07 -10.05
C ALA A 68 6.06 -0.09 -9.03
N ALA A 69 6.29 0.18 -7.74
CA ALA A 69 6.11 -0.79 -6.66
C ALA A 69 4.64 -1.04 -6.28
N GLY A 70 3.67 -0.31 -6.87
CA GLY A 70 2.25 -0.46 -6.62
C GLY A 70 1.67 0.49 -5.56
N CYS A 71 2.34 1.63 -5.30
CA CYS A 71 1.78 2.69 -4.46
C CYS A 71 0.60 3.37 -5.17
N ASP A 72 -0.51 3.53 -4.47
CA ASP A 72 -1.72 4.17 -5.02
C ASP A 72 -1.76 5.67 -4.76
N ILE A 73 -1.16 6.14 -3.66
CA ILE A 73 -1.18 7.54 -3.21
C ILE A 73 0.17 7.86 -2.58
N VAL A 74 0.78 8.97 -2.95
CA VAL A 74 2.04 9.41 -2.34
C VAL A 74 1.85 10.65 -1.48
N ARG A 75 2.62 10.75 -0.39
CA ARG A 75 2.65 11.93 0.47
C ARG A 75 4.05 12.58 0.42
N VAL A 76 4.08 13.91 0.32
CA VAL A 76 5.29 14.72 0.36
C VAL A 76 5.26 15.68 1.56
N ALA A 77 6.40 15.92 2.20
CA ALA A 77 6.49 16.88 3.30
C ALA A 77 6.52 18.32 2.76
N CYS A 78 5.83 19.24 3.45
CA CYS A 78 5.83 20.65 3.08
C CYS A 78 6.18 21.56 4.30
N PRO A 79 7.43 21.53 4.79
CA PRO A 79 7.82 22.30 5.95
C PRO A 79 8.22 23.75 5.65
N THR A 80 8.58 24.11 4.41
CA THR A 80 9.11 25.40 4.01
C THR A 80 8.39 26.02 2.83
N ASP A 81 8.59 27.32 2.60
CA ASP A 81 8.03 28.02 1.42
C ASP A 81 8.56 27.40 0.11
N LYS A 82 9.86 26.99 0.05
CA LYS A 82 10.42 26.32 -1.14
C LYS A 82 9.71 25.01 -1.45
N ASP A 83 9.31 24.26 -0.42
CA ASP A 83 8.58 23.01 -0.62
C ASP A 83 7.16 23.28 -1.13
N ALA A 84 6.51 24.33 -0.60
CA ALA A 84 5.19 24.75 -1.09
C ALA A 84 5.24 25.23 -2.56
N ASP A 85 6.27 25.95 -2.95
CA ASP A 85 6.49 26.44 -4.32
C ASP A 85 6.74 25.29 -5.31
N ALA A 86 7.24 24.13 -4.85
CA ALA A 86 7.47 22.94 -5.65
C ALA A 86 6.19 22.11 -5.91
N LEU A 87 5.18 22.21 -5.03
CA LEU A 87 3.97 21.37 -5.10
C LEU A 87 3.24 21.42 -6.44
N PRO A 88 3.06 22.57 -7.11
CA PRO A 88 2.34 22.62 -8.40
C PRO A 88 2.99 21.77 -9.48
N ILE A 89 4.32 21.73 -9.51
CA ILE A 89 5.07 20.93 -10.49
C ILE A 89 4.96 19.46 -10.16
N ILE A 90 5.16 19.10 -8.88
CA ILE A 90 5.11 17.72 -8.41
C ILE A 90 3.70 17.14 -8.60
N ALA A 91 2.65 17.85 -8.17
CA ALA A 91 1.27 17.40 -8.31
C ALA A 91 0.86 17.20 -9.79
N LYS A 92 1.32 18.08 -10.67
CA LYS A 92 1.03 17.99 -12.11
C LYS A 92 1.75 16.84 -12.82
N GLN A 93 2.99 16.53 -12.40
CA GLN A 93 3.83 15.53 -13.08
C GLN A 93 3.75 14.14 -12.45
N SER A 94 3.24 14.04 -11.23
CA SER A 94 3.02 12.75 -10.57
C SER A 94 1.94 11.94 -11.28
N ARG A 95 2.20 10.64 -11.46
CA ARG A 95 1.21 9.69 -12.02
C ARG A 95 0.18 9.20 -11.01
N ILE A 96 0.43 9.41 -9.73
CA ILE A 96 -0.46 9.06 -8.62
C ILE A 96 -0.76 10.31 -7.80
N PRO A 97 -1.91 10.40 -7.14
CA PRO A 97 -2.28 11.56 -6.34
C PRO A 97 -1.25 11.89 -5.26
N VAL A 98 -0.95 13.18 -5.15
CA VAL A 98 -0.01 13.72 -4.15
C VAL A 98 -0.78 14.28 -2.96
N ILE A 99 -0.38 13.89 -1.75
CA ILE A 99 -0.85 14.49 -0.50
C ILE A 99 0.23 15.40 0.05
N ALA A 100 -0.08 16.66 0.31
CA ALA A 100 0.81 17.56 1.04
C ALA A 100 0.68 17.34 2.56
N ASP A 101 1.83 17.14 3.24
CA ASP A 101 1.90 16.93 4.69
C ASP A 101 2.29 18.22 5.40
N ILE A 102 1.32 18.88 6.04
CA ILE A 102 1.48 20.21 6.62
C ILE A 102 1.31 20.15 8.14
N HIS A 103 2.33 20.66 8.85
CA HIS A 103 2.41 20.54 10.31
C HIS A 103 2.20 21.87 11.06
N PHE A 104 2.66 23.00 10.53
CA PHE A 104 2.79 24.21 11.36
C PHE A 104 2.19 25.50 10.78
N LYS A 105 2.00 25.61 9.47
CA LYS A 105 1.60 26.85 8.82
C LYS A 105 0.35 26.67 7.97
N PRO A 106 -0.81 27.24 8.38
CA PRO A 106 -2.05 27.18 7.58
C PRO A 106 -1.90 27.68 6.14
N LYS A 107 -1.03 28.68 5.92
CA LYS A 107 -0.72 29.19 4.57
C LYS A 107 -0.41 28.07 3.58
N TYR A 108 0.33 27.04 3.99
CA TYR A 108 0.73 25.95 3.11
C TYR A 108 -0.46 25.03 2.75
N VAL A 109 -1.53 25.01 3.57
CA VAL A 109 -2.75 24.27 3.23
C VAL A 109 -3.40 24.87 1.99
N PHE A 110 -3.56 26.19 1.95
CA PHE A 110 -4.11 26.89 0.79
C PHE A 110 -3.22 26.72 -0.45
N GLN A 111 -1.91 26.88 -0.28
CA GLN A 111 -0.96 26.67 -1.39
C GLN A 111 -1.02 25.23 -1.94
N ALA A 112 -1.15 24.22 -1.08
CA ALA A 112 -1.27 22.83 -1.51
C ALA A 112 -2.59 22.53 -2.24
N ILE A 113 -3.69 23.14 -1.79
CA ILE A 113 -4.99 23.05 -2.47
C ILE A 113 -4.90 23.70 -3.87
N GLU A 114 -4.38 24.91 -3.95
CA GLU A 114 -4.20 25.65 -5.23
C GLU A 114 -3.20 24.94 -6.16
N ALA A 115 -2.21 24.23 -5.60
CA ALA A 115 -1.23 23.46 -6.37
C ALA A 115 -1.81 22.21 -7.04
N GLY A 116 -3.06 21.83 -6.75
CA GLY A 116 -3.70 20.64 -7.29
C GLY A 116 -3.29 19.34 -6.58
N CYS A 117 -2.86 19.40 -5.32
CA CYS A 117 -2.70 18.20 -4.50
C CYS A 117 -4.05 17.49 -4.33
N GLY A 118 -4.05 16.15 -4.43
CA GLY A 118 -5.27 15.34 -4.29
C GLY A 118 -5.84 15.34 -2.87
N ALA A 119 -5.01 15.61 -1.86
CA ALA A 119 -5.43 15.82 -0.48
C ALA A 119 -4.38 16.60 0.31
N VAL A 120 -4.79 17.12 1.48
CA VAL A 120 -3.88 17.74 2.44
C VAL A 120 -3.99 17.05 3.79
N ARG A 121 -2.85 16.65 4.36
CA ARG A 121 -2.80 16.15 5.72
C ARG A 121 -2.51 17.29 6.68
N VAL A 122 -3.38 17.44 7.67
CA VAL A 122 -3.24 18.40 8.77
C VAL A 122 -3.03 17.65 10.09
N ASN A 123 -2.23 18.22 10.99
CA ASN A 123 -2.05 17.69 12.34
C ASN A 123 -2.60 18.70 13.35
N PRO A 124 -3.81 18.46 13.83
CA PRO A 124 -4.53 19.39 14.69
C PRO A 124 -3.84 19.63 16.04
N GLY A 125 -3.22 18.58 16.63
CA GLY A 125 -2.52 18.69 17.91
C GLY A 125 -1.35 19.68 17.93
N ASN A 126 -0.83 20.05 16.76
CA ASN A 126 0.30 20.97 16.62
C ASN A 126 -0.11 22.42 16.33
N ILE A 127 -1.39 22.71 16.05
CA ILE A 127 -1.76 24.01 15.48
C ILE A 127 -3.09 24.50 16.02
N ARG A 128 -3.07 25.13 17.19
CA ARG A 128 -4.22 25.93 17.69
C ARG A 128 -4.66 27.03 16.71
N LYS A 129 -3.76 27.49 15.83
CA LYS A 129 -4.06 28.50 14.80
C LYS A 129 -4.88 27.96 13.63
N PHE A 130 -5.05 26.64 13.50
CA PHE A 130 -5.98 26.08 12.51
C PHE A 130 -7.43 26.26 12.94
N ASP A 131 -7.73 26.24 14.23
CA ASP A 131 -9.09 26.37 14.72
C ASP A 131 -9.73 27.67 14.21
N ASP A 132 -8.95 28.76 14.17
CA ASP A 132 -9.40 30.06 13.66
C ASP A 132 -9.59 30.09 12.13
N GLN A 133 -9.02 29.12 11.40
CA GLN A 133 -9.00 29.07 9.93
C GLN A 133 -9.71 27.84 9.35
N VAL A 134 -10.28 26.98 10.20
CA VAL A 134 -10.96 25.74 9.76
C VAL A 134 -12.02 26.05 8.71
N LYS A 135 -12.83 27.06 8.93
CA LYS A 135 -13.88 27.47 7.98
C LYS A 135 -13.33 27.82 6.60
N ASP A 136 -12.25 28.59 6.54
CA ASP A 136 -11.63 29.02 5.29
C ASP A 136 -10.95 27.84 4.59
N ILE A 137 -10.32 26.94 5.35
CA ILE A 137 -9.72 25.72 4.85
C ILE A 137 -10.78 24.78 4.26
N CYS A 138 -11.88 24.55 4.98
CA CYS A 138 -13.00 23.73 4.50
C CYS A 138 -13.59 24.30 3.22
N LYS A 139 -13.79 25.62 3.17
CA LYS A 139 -14.28 26.28 1.97
C LYS A 139 -13.32 26.11 0.79
N ALA A 140 -12.03 26.39 0.98
CA ALA A 140 -11.04 26.23 -0.08
C ALA A 140 -10.93 24.76 -0.57
N ALA A 141 -10.97 23.80 0.36
CA ALA A 141 -10.94 22.37 0.02
C ALA A 141 -12.19 21.97 -0.78
N SER A 142 -13.40 22.41 -0.39
CA SER A 142 -14.64 22.18 -1.12
C SER A 142 -14.61 22.79 -2.51
N ASP A 143 -14.20 24.06 -2.62
CA ASP A 143 -14.17 24.80 -3.89
C ASP A 143 -13.25 24.13 -4.94
N HIS A 144 -12.22 23.38 -4.49
CA HIS A 144 -11.25 22.69 -5.34
C HIS A 144 -11.42 21.15 -5.40
N GLY A 145 -12.39 20.59 -4.67
CA GLY A 145 -12.61 19.14 -4.60
C GLY A 145 -11.44 18.38 -3.95
N VAL A 146 -10.74 19.00 -2.99
CA VAL A 146 -9.57 18.44 -2.31
C VAL A 146 -10.00 17.87 -0.96
N SER A 147 -9.69 16.58 -0.72
CA SER A 147 -9.99 15.98 0.57
C SER A 147 -8.93 16.31 1.63
N LEU A 148 -9.34 16.24 2.90
CA LEU A 148 -8.44 16.47 4.03
C LEU A 148 -8.18 15.17 4.79
N ARG A 149 -7.08 15.12 5.55
CA ARG A 149 -6.83 14.03 6.49
C ARG A 149 -6.49 14.58 7.86
N ILE A 150 -7.31 14.22 8.85
CA ILE A 150 -7.01 14.39 10.27
C ILE A 150 -5.97 13.37 10.68
N GLY A 151 -4.85 13.82 11.24
CA GLY A 151 -3.73 12.94 11.60
C GLY A 151 -3.38 13.02 13.08
N VAL A 152 -4.09 12.29 13.92
CA VAL A 152 -3.75 12.18 15.35
C VAL A 152 -2.62 11.18 15.54
N ASN A 153 -1.56 11.58 16.24
CA ASN A 153 -0.44 10.73 16.60
C ASN A 153 -0.18 10.82 18.10
N ALA A 154 0.21 9.69 18.70
CA ALA A 154 0.55 9.63 20.14
C ALA A 154 1.61 10.67 20.54
N GLY A 155 2.65 10.85 19.71
CA GLY A 155 3.76 11.78 19.99
C GLY A 155 3.41 13.27 19.88
N SER A 156 2.23 13.61 19.35
CA SER A 156 1.77 15.00 19.16
C SER A 156 0.31 15.19 19.61
N LEU A 157 -0.13 14.40 20.57
CA LEU A 157 -1.46 14.52 21.15
C LEU A 157 -1.63 15.86 21.89
N ASP A 158 -2.85 16.42 21.84
CA ASP A 158 -3.18 17.67 22.53
C ASP A 158 -2.80 17.63 24.02
N PRO A 159 -2.06 18.63 24.51
CA PRO A 159 -1.64 18.70 25.92
C PRO A 159 -2.80 18.63 26.92
N ARG A 160 -4.01 19.09 26.55
CA ARG A 160 -5.22 18.97 27.38
C ARG A 160 -5.60 17.52 27.61
N LEU A 161 -5.53 16.72 26.53
CA LEU A 161 -5.83 15.28 26.60
C LEU A 161 -4.72 14.50 27.30
N LEU A 162 -3.45 14.86 27.08
CA LEU A 162 -2.36 14.30 27.86
C LEU A 162 -2.51 14.57 29.35
N LYS A 163 -2.96 15.75 29.74
CA LYS A 163 -3.25 16.07 31.15
C LYS A 163 -4.45 15.28 31.69
N LYS A 164 -5.50 15.08 30.87
CA LYS A 164 -6.72 14.34 31.26
C LYS A 164 -6.44 12.85 31.43
N TYR A 165 -5.71 12.22 30.51
CA TYR A 165 -5.51 10.78 30.44
C TYR A 165 -4.14 10.30 30.96
N GLY A 166 -3.21 11.20 31.25
CA GLY A 166 -1.86 10.93 31.71
C GLY A 166 -0.89 10.43 30.63
N ARG A 167 -1.42 9.85 29.54
CA ARG A 167 -0.67 9.36 28.37
C ARG A 167 -1.57 9.27 27.14
N ALA A 168 -1.00 8.92 25.97
CA ALA A 168 -1.75 8.70 24.74
C ALA A 168 -2.48 7.34 24.78
N THR A 169 -3.57 7.25 25.53
CA THR A 169 -4.45 6.07 25.56
C THR A 169 -5.32 6.00 24.30
N PRO A 170 -5.95 4.84 23.99
CA PRO A 170 -6.93 4.74 22.92
C PRO A 170 -8.01 5.80 23.01
N GLU A 171 -8.55 6.01 24.20
CA GLU A 171 -9.62 7.02 24.47
C GLU A 171 -9.14 8.43 24.18
N ALA A 172 -7.90 8.76 24.57
CA ALA A 172 -7.32 10.08 24.31
C ALA A 172 -7.12 10.35 22.83
N LEU A 173 -6.67 9.35 22.06
CA LEU A 173 -6.52 9.46 20.62
C LEU A 173 -7.85 9.62 19.90
N VAL A 174 -8.87 8.86 20.32
CA VAL A 174 -10.21 8.89 19.73
C VAL A 174 -10.92 10.21 20.07
N GLU A 175 -10.84 10.68 21.33
CA GLU A 175 -11.41 11.97 21.73
C GLU A 175 -10.80 13.12 20.93
N SER A 176 -9.47 13.09 20.70
CA SER A 176 -8.82 14.08 19.82
C SER A 176 -9.37 14.03 18.40
N ALA A 177 -9.49 12.82 17.84
CA ALA A 177 -9.97 12.64 16.47
C ALA A 177 -11.42 13.10 16.28
N ILE A 178 -12.31 12.77 17.22
CA ILE A 178 -13.72 13.17 17.19
C ILE A 178 -13.86 14.69 17.31
N TRP A 179 -13.10 15.30 18.22
CA TRP A 179 -13.12 16.75 18.36
C TRP A 179 -12.67 17.46 17.07
N GLU A 180 -11.62 16.97 16.41
CA GLU A 180 -11.16 17.52 15.14
C GLU A 180 -12.18 17.30 14.00
N ALA A 181 -12.81 16.13 13.97
CA ALA A 181 -13.85 15.83 13.00
C ALA A 181 -15.04 16.77 13.16
N SER A 182 -15.46 17.07 14.42
CA SER A 182 -16.57 18.00 14.67
C SER A 182 -16.31 19.40 14.12
N LEU A 183 -15.05 19.88 14.16
CA LEU A 183 -14.71 21.19 13.60
C LEU A 183 -14.93 21.26 12.07
N PHE A 184 -14.69 20.16 11.36
CA PHE A 184 -14.94 20.09 9.91
C PHE A 184 -16.45 19.93 9.63
N GLU A 185 -17.13 19.05 10.36
CA GLU A 185 -18.56 18.77 10.19
C GLU A 185 -19.43 19.99 10.55
N GLU A 186 -19.07 20.78 11.56
CA GLU A 186 -19.71 22.06 11.90
C GLU A 186 -19.59 23.12 10.77
N ASN A 187 -18.62 22.94 9.86
CA ASN A 187 -18.47 23.75 8.65
C ASN A 187 -19.01 23.06 7.39
N ASP A 188 -19.87 22.05 7.54
CA ASP A 188 -20.46 21.26 6.44
C ASP A 188 -19.43 20.63 5.51
N PHE A 189 -18.24 20.28 6.04
CA PHE A 189 -17.17 19.62 5.28
C PHE A 189 -17.05 18.17 5.70
N HIS A 190 -17.30 17.26 4.76
CA HIS A 190 -17.34 15.80 4.99
C HIS A 190 -16.28 15.02 4.21
N ASP A 191 -15.54 15.67 3.30
CA ASP A 191 -14.52 15.03 2.46
C ASP A 191 -13.19 14.87 3.21
N PHE A 192 -13.21 14.13 4.31
CA PHE A 192 -12.01 13.87 5.08
C PHE A 192 -11.94 12.43 5.59
N LYS A 193 -10.72 11.98 5.82
CA LYS A 193 -10.38 10.70 6.47
C LYS A 193 -9.59 10.92 7.74
N ILE A 194 -9.58 9.94 8.63
CA ILE A 194 -8.95 10.05 9.94
C ILE A 194 -7.88 8.99 10.14
N SER A 195 -6.82 9.33 10.85
CA SER A 195 -5.84 8.39 11.37
C SER A 195 -5.55 8.65 12.85
N VAL A 196 -5.55 7.57 13.66
CA VAL A 196 -5.17 7.58 15.07
C VAL A 196 -4.00 6.61 15.25
N LYS A 197 -2.77 7.13 15.25
CA LYS A 197 -1.56 6.33 15.18
C LYS A 197 -0.88 6.21 16.53
N HIS A 198 -0.42 5.00 16.84
CA HIS A 198 0.37 4.69 18.01
C HIS A 198 1.53 3.74 17.63
N HIS A 199 2.61 3.71 18.41
CA HIS A 199 3.73 2.78 18.23
C HIS A 199 3.46 1.39 18.83
N ASP A 200 2.57 1.33 19.83
CA ASP A 200 2.08 0.08 20.42
C ASP A 200 0.89 -0.45 19.61
N VAL A 201 1.02 -1.70 19.17
CA VAL A 201 0.07 -2.37 18.28
C VAL A 201 -1.32 -2.52 18.92
N LEU A 202 -1.38 -2.92 20.18
CA LEU A 202 -2.65 -3.16 20.86
C LEU A 202 -3.42 -1.87 21.13
N THR A 203 -2.72 -0.83 21.56
CA THR A 203 -3.28 0.52 21.74
C THR A 203 -3.83 1.05 20.42
N MET A 204 -3.08 0.86 19.32
CA MET A 204 -3.52 1.27 18.00
C MET A 204 -4.80 0.53 17.57
N ILE A 205 -4.82 -0.80 17.66
CA ILE A 205 -5.98 -1.62 17.29
C ILE A 205 -7.22 -1.14 18.06
N GLN A 206 -7.10 -0.96 19.37
CA GLN A 206 -8.21 -0.51 20.20
C GLN A 206 -8.69 0.89 19.81
N ALA A 207 -7.78 1.82 19.55
CA ALA A 207 -8.14 3.17 19.12
C ALA A 207 -8.92 3.16 17.79
N TYR A 208 -8.48 2.37 16.79
CA TYR A 208 -9.20 2.27 15.52
C TYR A 208 -10.55 1.55 15.64
N ARG A 209 -10.69 0.54 16.49
CA ARG A 209 -11.99 -0.08 16.79
C ARG A 209 -12.97 0.94 17.37
N MET A 210 -12.55 1.65 18.42
CA MET A 210 -13.37 2.70 19.06
C MET A 210 -13.75 3.81 18.06
N LEU A 211 -12.79 4.28 17.24
CA LEU A 211 -13.06 5.31 16.25
C LEU A 211 -14.00 4.81 15.15
N SER A 212 -13.84 3.54 14.74
CA SER A 212 -14.71 2.88 13.78
C SER A 212 -16.17 2.74 14.29
N GLU A 213 -16.37 2.55 15.59
CA GLU A 213 -17.70 2.51 16.22
C GLU A 213 -18.33 3.91 16.35
N ALA A 214 -17.50 4.95 16.49
CA ALA A 214 -17.93 6.32 16.72
C ALA A 214 -18.49 7.04 15.48
N GLY A 215 -18.15 6.58 14.26
CA GLY A 215 -18.58 7.24 13.03
C GLY A 215 -18.32 6.43 11.76
N ASP A 216 -18.61 7.06 10.63
CA ASP A 216 -18.50 6.47 9.29
C ASP A 216 -17.33 7.02 8.47
N TRP A 217 -16.37 7.65 9.12
CA TRP A 217 -15.19 8.23 8.46
C TRP A 217 -14.31 7.15 7.83
N PRO A 218 -13.77 7.37 6.63
CA PRO A 218 -12.70 6.53 6.10
C PRO A 218 -11.47 6.57 7.01
N LEU A 219 -10.88 5.41 7.28
CA LEU A 219 -9.77 5.27 8.22
C LEU A 219 -8.46 4.96 7.50
N HIS A 220 -7.43 5.75 7.82
CA HIS A 220 -6.06 5.55 7.34
C HIS A 220 -5.22 4.84 8.40
N LEU A 221 -4.97 3.55 8.21
CA LEU A 221 -4.21 2.75 9.15
C LEU A 221 -2.71 3.04 9.07
N GLY A 222 -2.04 3.08 10.21
CA GLY A 222 -0.59 3.25 10.27
C GLY A 222 -0.07 3.05 11.69
N VAL A 223 1.00 2.26 11.83
CA VAL A 223 1.81 2.19 13.05
C VAL A 223 2.86 3.30 12.95
N THR A 224 2.97 4.17 13.95
CA THR A 224 4.05 5.15 14.01
C THR A 224 5.28 4.57 14.69
N GLU A 225 6.47 5.00 14.27
CA GLU A 225 7.74 4.57 14.90
C GLU A 225 7.86 3.02 14.95
N ALA A 226 7.49 2.34 13.85
CA ALA A 226 7.47 0.89 13.81
C ALA A 226 8.88 0.28 13.91
N GLY A 227 9.90 1.00 13.45
CA GLY A 227 11.32 0.63 13.58
C GLY A 227 11.93 0.03 12.30
N PRO A 228 13.06 -0.70 12.42
CA PRO A 228 13.74 -1.33 11.29
C PRO A 228 12.84 -2.26 10.50
N ALA A 229 13.22 -2.59 9.26
CA ALA A 229 12.41 -3.31 8.29
C ALA A 229 11.74 -4.57 8.88
N PHE A 230 12.48 -5.46 9.49
CA PHE A 230 11.95 -6.71 10.07
C PHE A 230 10.90 -6.43 11.16
N GLN A 231 11.28 -5.70 12.19
CA GLN A 231 10.40 -5.39 13.32
C GLN A 231 9.19 -4.56 12.90
N GLY A 232 9.41 -3.53 12.06
CA GLY A 232 8.37 -2.64 11.57
C GLY A 232 7.36 -3.36 10.68
N THR A 233 7.82 -4.31 9.86
CA THR A 233 6.94 -5.18 9.06
C THR A 233 6.03 -6.02 9.98
N ILE A 234 6.60 -6.71 10.97
CA ILE A 234 5.81 -7.52 11.90
C ILE A 234 4.76 -6.67 12.61
N LYS A 235 5.14 -5.51 13.17
CA LYS A 235 4.20 -4.60 13.84
C LYS A 235 3.06 -4.13 12.92
N SER A 236 3.40 -3.71 11.71
CA SER A 236 2.43 -3.19 10.75
C SER A 236 1.47 -4.28 10.29
N VAL A 237 2.00 -5.44 9.90
CA VAL A 237 1.18 -6.58 9.46
C VAL A 237 0.28 -7.07 10.60
N SER A 238 0.78 -7.21 11.82
CA SER A 238 -0.02 -7.62 12.98
C SER A 238 -1.18 -6.67 13.26
N ALA A 239 -0.94 -5.35 13.23
CA ALA A 239 -1.98 -4.37 13.48
C ALA A 239 -3.01 -4.30 12.35
N PHE A 240 -2.53 -4.23 11.11
CA PHE A 240 -3.41 -4.03 9.95
C PHE A 240 -4.24 -5.28 9.64
N SER A 241 -3.66 -6.49 9.73
CA SER A 241 -4.39 -7.72 9.47
C SER A 241 -5.57 -7.92 10.41
N VAL A 242 -5.41 -7.61 11.70
CA VAL A 242 -6.53 -7.67 12.66
C VAL A 242 -7.64 -6.71 12.27
N LEU A 243 -7.32 -5.43 12.03
CA LEU A 243 -8.31 -4.41 11.71
C LEU A 243 -8.98 -4.67 10.35
N LEU A 244 -8.21 -5.02 9.33
CA LEU A 244 -8.74 -5.31 8.00
C LEU A 244 -9.62 -6.56 7.97
N ALA A 245 -9.30 -7.59 8.77
CA ALA A 245 -10.15 -8.78 8.95
C ALA A 245 -11.49 -8.44 9.64
N GLU A 246 -11.52 -7.39 10.46
CA GLU A 246 -12.73 -6.84 11.06
C GLU A 246 -13.47 -5.85 10.12
N GLY A 247 -12.99 -5.67 8.90
CA GLY A 247 -13.53 -4.74 7.92
C GLY A 247 -13.13 -3.28 8.14
N ILE A 248 -12.23 -2.99 9.08
CA ILE A 248 -11.81 -1.64 9.47
C ILE A 248 -10.56 -1.22 8.71
N GLY A 249 -10.59 -0.05 8.07
CA GLY A 249 -9.45 0.56 7.36
C GLY A 249 -9.66 0.67 5.86
N ASP A 250 -9.49 1.84 5.29
CA ASP A 250 -9.76 2.16 3.88
C ASP A 250 -8.48 2.49 3.10
N THR A 251 -7.43 2.87 3.80
CA THR A 251 -6.10 3.09 3.26
C THR A 251 -5.05 2.75 4.31
N ILE A 252 -3.90 2.26 3.87
CA ILE A 252 -2.82 1.84 4.76
C ILE A 252 -1.52 2.57 4.43
N ARG A 253 -0.66 2.76 5.45
CA ARG A 253 0.75 3.09 5.28
C ARG A 253 1.61 2.27 6.22
N VAL A 254 2.41 1.38 5.68
CA VAL A 254 3.52 0.75 6.39
C VAL A 254 4.62 1.80 6.62
N SER A 255 5.23 1.83 7.79
CA SER A 255 6.26 2.81 8.16
C SER A 255 7.50 2.07 8.62
N LEU A 256 8.59 2.15 7.87
CA LEU A 256 9.84 1.45 8.14
C LEU A 256 11.02 2.41 8.15
N SER A 257 12.04 2.10 8.97
CA SER A 257 13.36 2.68 8.83
C SER A 257 14.12 1.95 7.71
N ALA A 258 13.62 2.09 6.46
CA ALA A 258 14.10 1.44 5.24
C ALA A 258 13.69 2.29 4.01
N PRO A 259 14.17 1.98 2.79
CA PRO A 259 13.68 2.63 1.58
C PRO A 259 12.16 2.55 1.45
N PRO A 260 11.47 3.64 1.06
CA PRO A 260 10.00 3.68 1.02
C PRO A 260 9.35 2.65 0.08
N VAL A 261 10.08 2.17 -0.91
CA VAL A 261 9.65 1.08 -1.80
C VAL A 261 9.34 -0.20 -1.01
N GLU A 262 10.13 -0.50 0.04
CA GLU A 262 9.89 -1.66 0.90
C GLU A 262 8.58 -1.52 1.70
N GLU A 263 8.20 -0.31 2.10
CA GLU A 263 6.91 -0.04 2.74
C GLU A 263 5.74 -0.43 1.82
N VAL A 264 5.85 -0.07 0.53
CA VAL A 264 4.84 -0.37 -0.50
C VAL A 264 4.76 -1.87 -0.75
N LYS A 265 5.90 -2.54 -0.93
CA LYS A 265 5.95 -3.99 -1.15
C LYS A 265 5.27 -4.75 0.00
N VAL A 266 5.59 -4.43 1.25
CA VAL A 266 4.96 -5.04 2.43
C VAL A 266 3.45 -4.80 2.45
N GLY A 267 3.01 -3.56 2.22
CA GLY A 267 1.60 -3.21 2.22
C GLY A 267 0.81 -3.92 1.12
N THR A 268 1.35 -3.96 -0.10
CA THR A 268 0.75 -4.63 -1.25
C THR A 268 0.63 -6.13 -1.02
N LYS A 269 1.73 -6.80 -0.63
CA LYS A 269 1.72 -8.26 -0.38
C LYS A 269 0.79 -8.65 0.75
N MET A 270 0.73 -7.87 1.83
CA MET A 270 -0.24 -8.11 2.90
C MET A 270 -1.68 -8.06 2.39
N LEU A 271 -2.04 -7.06 1.58
CA LEU A 271 -3.39 -6.95 1.02
C LEU A 271 -3.70 -8.08 0.04
N GLU A 272 -2.73 -8.53 -0.76
CA GLU A 272 -2.86 -9.69 -1.64
C GLU A 272 -3.15 -10.98 -0.84
N PHE A 273 -2.40 -11.24 0.22
CA PHE A 273 -2.59 -12.41 1.08
C PHE A 273 -3.92 -12.37 1.85
N MET A 274 -4.44 -11.20 2.12
CA MET A 274 -5.75 -11.02 2.74
C MET A 274 -6.91 -11.05 1.73
N GLY A 275 -6.66 -11.19 0.42
CA GLY A 275 -7.69 -11.13 -0.62
C GLY A 275 -8.32 -9.75 -0.79
N LEU A 276 -7.63 -8.68 -0.37
CA LEU A 276 -8.07 -7.29 -0.47
C LEU A 276 -7.45 -6.55 -1.66
N ARG A 277 -6.57 -7.22 -2.39
CA ARG A 277 -5.93 -6.77 -3.63
C ARG A 277 -5.76 -7.96 -4.56
N GLU A 278 -5.76 -7.71 -5.87
CA GLU A 278 -5.45 -8.73 -6.87
C GLU A 278 -4.08 -9.35 -6.58
N LYS A 279 -4.00 -10.67 -6.68
CA LYS A 279 -2.75 -11.38 -6.46
C LYS A 279 -1.80 -11.11 -7.62
N THR A 280 -0.53 -11.00 -7.30
CA THR A 280 0.57 -11.04 -8.26
C THR A 280 1.31 -12.38 -8.10
N LEU A 281 2.50 -12.50 -8.69
CA LEU A 281 3.32 -13.69 -8.54
C LEU A 281 3.56 -14.05 -7.06
N GLU A 282 3.27 -15.30 -6.70
CA GLU A 282 3.51 -15.88 -5.37
C GLU A 282 4.50 -17.04 -5.50
N ILE A 283 5.67 -16.92 -4.85
CA ILE A 283 6.60 -18.03 -4.72
C ILE A 283 6.36 -18.72 -3.37
N VAL A 284 6.02 -20.00 -3.42
CA VAL A 284 5.82 -20.84 -2.25
C VAL A 284 6.98 -21.83 -2.15
N SER A 285 7.68 -21.86 -1.04
CA SER A 285 8.77 -22.80 -0.83
C SER A 285 8.62 -23.55 0.49
N CYS A 286 9.10 -24.79 0.53
CA CYS A 286 9.12 -25.55 1.78
C CYS A 286 10.24 -25.05 2.69
N PRO A 287 10.12 -25.26 4.05
CA PRO A 287 11.11 -24.76 5.00
C PRO A 287 12.43 -25.55 5.04
N SER A 288 12.72 -26.36 4.01
CA SER A 288 13.97 -27.13 3.90
C SER A 288 14.27 -27.99 5.15
N CYS A 289 13.37 -28.91 5.49
CA CYS A 289 13.58 -29.83 6.62
C CYS A 289 14.63 -30.91 6.28
N GLY A 290 14.98 -31.80 7.23
CA GLY A 290 15.96 -32.86 7.05
C GLY A 290 15.68 -33.90 5.95
N ARG A 291 14.57 -33.76 5.20
CA ARG A 291 14.23 -34.54 4.01
C ARG A 291 14.58 -33.83 2.71
N ALA A 292 14.96 -32.57 2.75
CA ALA A 292 15.36 -31.81 1.55
C ALA A 292 16.62 -32.43 0.94
N GLN A 293 16.59 -32.55 -0.37
CA GLN A 293 17.69 -33.12 -1.17
C GLN A 293 18.38 -32.08 -2.05
N VAL A 294 17.91 -30.83 -1.97
CA VAL A 294 18.46 -29.66 -2.64
C VAL A 294 18.50 -28.49 -1.68
N ASP A 295 19.29 -27.47 -1.96
CA ASP A 295 19.25 -26.20 -1.24
C ASP A 295 18.01 -25.41 -1.68
N VAL A 296 16.91 -25.62 -0.96
CA VAL A 296 15.62 -24.97 -1.26
C VAL A 296 15.69 -23.47 -1.11
N TRP A 297 16.48 -22.97 -0.18
CA TRP A 297 16.61 -21.54 0.03
C TRP A 297 17.21 -20.85 -1.19
N THR A 298 18.40 -21.25 -1.59
CA THR A 298 19.06 -20.71 -2.81
C THR A 298 18.18 -20.89 -4.04
N LEU A 299 17.56 -22.08 -4.21
CA LEU A 299 16.66 -22.35 -5.33
C LEU A 299 15.45 -21.40 -5.37
N ALA A 300 14.82 -21.13 -4.23
CA ALA A 300 13.69 -20.23 -4.14
C ALA A 300 14.10 -18.76 -4.36
N GLU A 301 15.27 -18.33 -3.88
CA GLU A 301 15.82 -17.00 -4.16
C GLU A 301 16.12 -16.81 -5.64
N ASP A 302 16.75 -17.77 -6.29
CA ASP A 302 17.08 -17.73 -7.72
C ASP A 302 15.80 -17.67 -8.58
N VAL A 303 14.78 -18.47 -8.25
CA VAL A 303 13.48 -18.43 -8.92
C VAL A 303 12.80 -17.08 -8.70
N THR A 304 12.84 -16.54 -7.49
CA THR A 304 12.26 -15.24 -7.16
C THR A 304 12.94 -14.12 -7.95
N GLU A 305 14.27 -14.11 -8.01
CA GLU A 305 15.03 -13.11 -8.80
C GLU A 305 14.77 -13.26 -10.29
N GLY A 306 14.73 -14.50 -10.80
CA GLY A 306 14.47 -14.75 -12.22
C GLY A 306 13.04 -14.41 -12.69
N LEU A 307 12.09 -14.34 -11.76
CA LEU A 307 10.68 -14.02 -12.04
C LEU A 307 10.26 -12.64 -11.53
N LYS A 308 11.18 -11.81 -11.03
CA LYS A 308 10.86 -10.52 -10.39
C LYS A 308 10.07 -9.54 -11.27
N ASP A 309 10.25 -9.63 -12.58
CA ASP A 309 9.60 -8.78 -13.57
C ASP A 309 8.25 -9.36 -14.06
N LEU A 310 7.90 -10.57 -13.60
CA LEU A 310 6.66 -11.23 -13.95
C LEU A 310 5.53 -10.80 -12.98
N THR A 311 4.66 -9.91 -13.43
CA THR A 311 3.58 -9.33 -12.61
C THR A 311 2.23 -10.03 -12.79
N VAL A 312 2.24 -11.32 -13.07
CA VAL A 312 1.04 -12.14 -13.33
C VAL A 312 0.61 -12.91 -12.08
N PRO A 313 -0.68 -13.22 -11.92
CA PRO A 313 -1.20 -13.94 -10.75
C PRO A 313 -0.90 -15.45 -10.84
N LEU A 314 0.39 -15.80 -10.85
CA LEU A 314 0.84 -17.19 -10.84
C LEU A 314 1.36 -17.59 -9.45
N ARG A 315 1.03 -18.80 -9.02
CA ARG A 315 1.60 -19.44 -7.84
C ARG A 315 2.63 -20.46 -8.26
N VAL A 316 3.90 -20.21 -7.91
CA VAL A 316 5.03 -21.08 -8.24
C VAL A 316 5.55 -21.75 -6.98
N ALA A 317 5.57 -23.09 -6.96
CA ALA A 317 6.00 -23.89 -5.81
C ALA A 317 7.40 -24.46 -5.98
N VAL A 318 8.28 -24.23 -4.99
CA VAL A 318 9.66 -24.73 -4.95
C VAL A 318 9.80 -25.71 -3.78
N MET A 319 9.81 -27.02 -4.06
CA MET A 319 9.79 -28.07 -3.04
C MET A 319 11.04 -28.93 -3.09
N GLY A 320 11.70 -29.10 -1.93
CA GLY A 320 12.99 -29.73 -1.79
C GLY A 320 12.98 -31.25 -1.59
N CYS A 321 11.83 -31.92 -1.60
CA CYS A 321 11.76 -33.35 -1.41
C CYS A 321 10.59 -34.01 -2.15
N VAL A 322 10.69 -35.34 -2.35
CA VAL A 322 9.66 -36.16 -3.01
C VAL A 322 8.54 -36.63 -2.09
N VAL A 323 8.57 -36.32 -0.80
CA VAL A 323 7.57 -36.81 0.18
C VAL A 323 6.32 -35.92 0.15
N ASN A 324 6.45 -34.65 0.54
CA ASN A 324 5.35 -33.70 0.52
C ASN A 324 5.38 -32.82 -0.74
N GLY A 325 6.55 -32.69 -1.38
CA GLY A 325 6.77 -31.83 -2.52
C GLY A 325 5.77 -32.03 -3.67
N PRO A 326 5.48 -33.29 -4.11
CA PRO A 326 4.50 -33.49 -5.17
C PRO A 326 3.07 -33.06 -4.80
N GLY A 327 2.67 -33.17 -3.53
CA GLY A 327 1.36 -32.70 -3.04
C GLY A 327 1.26 -31.20 -3.10
N GLU A 328 2.24 -30.51 -2.49
CA GLU A 328 2.29 -29.03 -2.44
C GLU A 328 2.48 -28.42 -3.86
N ALA A 329 3.31 -29.05 -4.70
CA ALA A 329 3.52 -28.58 -6.06
C ALA A 329 2.27 -28.71 -6.94
N ARG A 330 1.37 -29.65 -6.66
CA ARG A 330 0.12 -29.86 -7.39
C ARG A 330 -0.90 -28.74 -7.12
N GLU A 331 -0.83 -28.09 -5.99
CA GLU A 331 -1.77 -27.00 -5.63
C GLU A 331 -1.32 -25.65 -6.23
N ALA A 332 -0.14 -25.59 -6.88
CA ALA A 332 0.38 -24.42 -7.56
C ALA A 332 0.09 -24.49 -9.07
N ASP A 333 0.10 -23.33 -9.74
CA ASP A 333 0.00 -23.26 -11.20
C ASP A 333 1.20 -23.90 -11.88
N LEU A 334 2.38 -23.67 -11.30
CA LEU A 334 3.69 -24.25 -11.69
C LEU A 334 4.42 -24.70 -10.43
N GLY A 335 5.10 -25.83 -10.46
CA GLY A 335 5.87 -26.24 -9.30
C GLY A 335 6.99 -27.20 -9.64
N VAL A 336 7.93 -27.33 -8.71
CA VAL A 336 8.97 -28.37 -8.74
C VAL A 336 8.97 -29.15 -7.44
N ALA A 337 9.11 -30.46 -7.55
CA ALA A 337 9.46 -31.35 -6.45
C ALA A 337 10.81 -31.97 -6.72
N SER A 338 11.81 -31.65 -5.90
CA SER A 338 13.21 -32.04 -6.10
C SER A 338 13.58 -33.31 -5.35
N GLY A 339 14.40 -34.15 -5.97
CA GLY A 339 14.91 -35.36 -5.36
C GLY A 339 15.87 -36.14 -6.26
N ASN A 340 16.87 -36.80 -5.67
CA ASN A 340 17.86 -37.60 -6.36
C ASN A 340 18.60 -36.86 -7.50
N GLY A 341 18.96 -35.58 -7.28
CA GLY A 341 19.65 -34.76 -8.29
C GLY A 341 18.77 -34.34 -9.48
N LYS A 342 17.43 -34.38 -9.33
CA LYS A 342 16.45 -34.05 -10.37
C LYS A 342 15.29 -33.28 -9.79
N GLY A 343 14.62 -32.49 -10.65
CA GLY A 343 13.37 -31.84 -10.36
C GLY A 343 12.23 -32.36 -11.25
N GLN A 344 11.13 -32.77 -10.65
CA GLN A 344 9.88 -33.03 -11.37
C GLN A 344 9.09 -31.71 -11.46
N ILE A 345 8.87 -31.26 -12.69
CA ILE A 345 8.12 -30.02 -12.96
C ILE A 345 6.64 -30.36 -13.11
N PHE A 346 5.82 -29.66 -12.37
CA PHE A 346 4.36 -29.75 -12.36
C PHE A 346 3.74 -28.51 -12.98
N ILE A 347 2.74 -28.70 -13.82
CA ILE A 347 1.85 -27.64 -14.29
C ILE A 347 0.42 -28.06 -13.94
N ARG A 348 -0.30 -27.26 -13.17
CA ARG A 348 -1.70 -27.52 -12.77
C ARG A 348 -1.90 -28.94 -12.24
N GLY A 349 -0.97 -29.42 -11.43
CA GLY A 349 -1.05 -30.73 -10.79
C GLY A 349 -0.50 -31.91 -11.56
N GLU A 350 -0.13 -31.75 -12.83
CA GLU A 350 0.41 -32.82 -13.69
C GLU A 350 1.92 -32.67 -13.86
N VAL A 351 2.66 -33.78 -13.79
CA VAL A 351 4.09 -33.80 -14.09
C VAL A 351 4.27 -33.66 -15.60
N VAL A 352 4.88 -32.57 -16.04
CA VAL A 352 5.11 -32.28 -17.46
C VAL A 352 6.52 -32.64 -17.94
N GLU A 353 7.51 -32.54 -17.06
CA GLU A 353 8.88 -32.93 -17.37
C GLU A 353 9.70 -33.22 -16.10
N THR A 354 10.83 -33.91 -16.29
CA THR A 354 11.82 -34.13 -15.22
C THR A 354 13.17 -33.66 -15.72
N VAL A 355 13.78 -32.73 -14.98
CA VAL A 355 15.05 -32.10 -15.37
C VAL A 355 16.14 -32.36 -14.33
N PRO A 356 17.44 -32.30 -14.72
CA PRO A 356 18.55 -32.25 -13.77
C PRO A 356 18.41 -31.02 -12.81
N GLU A 357 19.01 -31.13 -11.63
CA GLU A 357 18.93 -30.11 -10.58
C GLU A 357 19.43 -28.74 -11.06
N ASP A 358 20.51 -28.70 -11.83
CA ASP A 358 21.10 -27.47 -12.39
C ASP A 358 20.23 -26.79 -13.48
N GLN A 359 19.19 -27.45 -13.97
CA GLN A 359 18.25 -26.90 -14.96
C GLN A 359 16.91 -26.48 -14.36
N ILE A 360 16.69 -26.66 -13.04
CA ILE A 360 15.40 -26.39 -12.41
C ILE A 360 15.00 -24.92 -12.54
N VAL A 361 15.90 -23.99 -12.18
CA VAL A 361 15.63 -22.53 -12.19
C VAL A 361 15.27 -22.07 -13.61
N GLU A 362 16.10 -22.39 -14.59
CA GLU A 362 15.86 -22.02 -15.99
C GLU A 362 14.53 -22.58 -16.51
N THR A 363 14.22 -23.82 -16.16
CA THR A 363 13.00 -24.48 -16.60
C THR A 363 11.77 -23.82 -15.95
N LEU A 364 11.80 -23.51 -14.65
CA LEU A 364 10.71 -22.82 -13.97
C LEU A 364 10.46 -21.43 -14.57
N ILE A 365 11.52 -20.65 -14.82
CA ILE A 365 11.42 -19.33 -15.43
C ILE A 365 10.80 -19.44 -16.84
N ARG A 366 11.30 -20.34 -17.67
CA ARG A 366 10.78 -20.57 -19.02
C ARG A 366 9.30 -20.98 -19.00
N ARG A 367 8.90 -21.88 -18.09
CA ARG A 367 7.52 -22.36 -17.97
C ARG A 367 6.58 -21.29 -17.40
N ALA A 368 7.03 -20.49 -16.43
CA ALA A 368 6.25 -19.38 -15.90
C ALA A 368 5.94 -18.34 -16.98
N ASN A 369 6.94 -17.97 -17.80
CA ASN A 369 6.73 -17.06 -18.91
C ASN A 369 5.75 -17.62 -19.95
N ALA A 370 5.88 -18.91 -20.30
CA ALA A 370 4.96 -19.55 -21.24
C ALA A 370 3.51 -19.59 -20.69
N LEU A 371 3.32 -19.86 -19.40
CA LEU A 371 2.00 -19.81 -18.77
C LEU A 371 1.42 -18.38 -18.75
N ALA A 372 2.25 -17.37 -18.55
CA ALA A 372 1.82 -15.97 -18.62
C ALA A 372 1.32 -15.61 -20.03
N GLU A 373 2.04 -16.04 -21.07
CA GLU A 373 1.64 -15.86 -22.47
C GLU A 373 0.32 -16.59 -22.79
N GLU A 374 0.15 -17.84 -22.33
CA GLU A 374 -1.11 -18.60 -22.49
C GLU A 374 -2.31 -17.89 -21.84
N LEU A 375 -2.09 -17.19 -20.75
CA LEU A 375 -3.13 -16.38 -20.06
C LEU A 375 -3.40 -15.03 -20.74
N GLY A 376 -2.71 -14.71 -21.84
CA GLY A 376 -2.81 -13.41 -22.54
C GLY A 376 -2.24 -12.26 -21.74
N LEU A 377 -1.37 -12.54 -20.78
CA LEU A 377 -0.71 -11.58 -19.91
C LEU A 377 0.70 -11.36 -20.47
N GLU A 378 0.95 -10.20 -21.05
CA GLU A 378 2.30 -9.88 -21.54
C GLU A 378 3.29 -9.81 -20.37
N PRO A 379 4.45 -10.51 -20.45
CA PRO A 379 5.52 -10.36 -19.49
C PRO A 379 5.93 -8.87 -19.42
N GLY A 380 5.85 -8.27 -18.26
CA GLY A 380 6.23 -6.86 -18.08
C GLY A 380 5.14 -5.81 -18.33
N SER A 381 3.89 -6.20 -18.60
CA SER A 381 2.78 -5.22 -18.75
C SER A 381 2.49 -4.39 -17.49
N GLY A 382 3.11 -4.73 -16.36
CA GLY A 382 3.08 -3.97 -15.11
C GLY A 382 4.35 -3.15 -14.84
N ALA A 383 5.44 -3.37 -15.55
CA ALA A 383 6.66 -2.59 -15.42
C ALA A 383 6.48 -1.28 -16.22
N VAL A 384 6.18 -0.22 -15.51
CA VAL A 384 6.27 1.13 -16.09
C VAL A 384 7.75 1.40 -16.35
N GLU A 385 8.17 1.36 -17.62
CA GLU A 385 9.49 1.86 -18.01
C GLU A 385 9.62 3.30 -17.50
N VAL A 386 10.43 3.49 -16.47
CA VAL A 386 10.75 4.81 -15.96
C VAL A 386 11.78 5.40 -16.93
N ALA A 387 11.31 6.08 -17.95
CA ALA A 387 12.20 6.89 -18.77
C ALA A 387 12.94 7.86 -17.82
N PRO A 388 14.28 8.04 -17.97
CA PRO A 388 15.01 8.99 -17.15
C PRO A 388 14.35 10.37 -17.30
N ILE A 389 13.85 10.91 -16.19
CA ILE A 389 13.28 12.25 -16.16
C ILE A 389 14.46 13.21 -16.29
N THR A 390 14.72 13.69 -17.50
CA THR A 390 15.59 14.86 -17.68
C THR A 390 14.87 16.02 -17.02
N ALA A 391 15.48 16.56 -15.96
CA ALA A 391 14.96 17.76 -15.33
C ALA A 391 14.76 18.83 -16.41
N PRO A 392 13.58 19.42 -16.54
CA PRO A 392 13.40 20.55 -17.45
C PRO A 392 14.31 21.68 -16.95
N ASP A 393 15.01 22.34 -17.87
CA ASP A 393 15.71 23.60 -17.63
C ASP A 393 14.67 24.66 -17.21
N VAL A 394 14.29 24.63 -15.94
CA VAL A 394 13.43 25.64 -15.34
C VAL A 394 14.32 26.80 -14.92
N LYS A 395 14.50 27.76 -15.82
CA LYS A 395 14.97 29.09 -15.43
C LYS A 395 13.87 29.72 -14.57
N LEU A 396 14.10 29.74 -13.27
CA LEU A 396 13.30 30.56 -12.37
C LEU A 396 13.56 32.04 -12.69
N PRO A 397 12.54 32.85 -12.98
CA PRO A 397 12.76 34.27 -13.22
C PRO A 397 13.22 34.95 -11.93
N GLY A 398 14.46 35.45 -11.92
CA GLY A 398 14.97 36.36 -10.89
C GLY A 398 16.01 35.82 -9.93
N ILE A 399 16.73 34.74 -10.24
CA ILE A 399 17.92 34.34 -9.46
C ILE A 399 19.10 34.20 -10.42
N ASP A 400 19.93 35.25 -10.47
CA ASP A 400 21.27 35.18 -11.03
C ASP A 400 22.22 34.55 -10.00
N PHE A 401 22.98 33.54 -10.42
CA PHE A 401 24.07 32.94 -9.67
C PHE A 401 25.35 33.74 -9.91
#